data_b4ec72348c879774d429226aeb52298d
#
_entry.id   b4ec72348c879774d429226aeb52298d
#
_cell.length_a   1.000
_cell.length_b   1.000
_cell.length_c   1.000
_cell.angle_alpha   90.00
_cell.angle_beta   90.00
_cell.angle_gamma   90.00
#
_symmetry.space_group_name_H-M   'P 1'
#
loop_
_entity.id
_entity.type
_entity.pdbx_description
1 polymer ?
#
loop_
_entity_poly.entity_id
_entity_poly.type
_entity_poly.pdbx_seq_one_letter_code
_entity_poly.pdbx_strand_id
1 'polypeptide(L)'
;MTAEEPVGQGAFDLSRTFVHLGRGSVAMILPDFEWSAEHVEAYRRRVAADGEEGRLVCVMEQDATWDGWERHPAGAEVVFLISGRVDVVQELAGAEHVVELRPGEAMVNPANVWHTARVHEPGLALFITPGEGTEHRPLA
;
A
#
# COMPACT_ATOMS: atom_id res chain seq x y z
N MET A 1 8.55 19.90 -29.35
CA MET A 1 7.93 19.48 -28.09
C MET A 1 7.01 18.30 -28.39
N THR A 2 7.41 17.12 -27.99
CA THR A 2 6.54 15.97 -28.07
C THR A 2 5.43 16.15 -27.04
N ALA A 3 4.19 16.13 -27.47
CA ALA A 3 3.07 16.10 -26.56
C ALA A 3 3.15 14.79 -25.76
N GLU A 4 3.34 14.87 -24.48
CA GLU A 4 3.16 13.70 -23.62
C GLU A 4 1.71 13.23 -23.75
N GLU A 5 1.51 11.93 -23.93
CA GLU A 5 0.17 11.39 -23.90
C GLU A 5 -0.47 11.70 -22.55
N PRO A 6 -1.71 12.19 -22.52
CA PRO A 6 -2.38 12.44 -21.25
C PRO A 6 -2.43 11.19 -20.41
N VAL A 7 -1.97 11.30 -19.17
CA VAL A 7 -2.05 10.22 -18.18
C VAL A 7 -3.52 9.85 -18.00
N GLY A 8 -3.83 8.57 -18.15
CA GLY A 8 -5.21 8.05 -18.06
C GLY A 8 -5.82 7.61 -19.38
N GLN A 9 -5.15 7.87 -20.53
CA GLN A 9 -5.60 7.39 -21.84
C GLN A 9 -4.96 6.09 -22.29
N GLY A 10 -3.90 5.64 -21.62
CA GLY A 10 -3.21 4.40 -21.94
C GLY A 10 -2.93 3.56 -20.72
N ALA A 11 -2.38 2.38 -20.95
CA ALA A 11 -1.95 1.50 -19.89
C ALA A 11 -0.69 2.05 -19.21
N PHE A 12 -0.54 1.79 -17.93
CA PHE A 12 0.64 2.15 -17.15
C PHE A 12 1.02 1.01 -16.20
N ASP A 13 2.28 1.01 -15.76
CA ASP A 13 2.82 0.02 -14.84
C ASP A 13 2.54 0.47 -13.40
N LEU A 14 1.68 -0.25 -12.69
CA LEU A 14 1.27 0.09 -11.33
C LEU A 14 2.41 -0.03 -10.32
N SER A 15 3.52 -0.69 -10.66
CA SER A 15 4.71 -0.71 -9.80
C SER A 15 5.54 0.58 -9.89
N ARG A 16 5.29 1.41 -10.88
CA ARG A 16 5.99 2.68 -11.10
C ARG A 16 5.06 3.89 -10.97
N THR A 17 3.81 3.73 -11.35
CA THR A 17 2.82 4.80 -11.37
C THR A 17 1.64 4.38 -10.52
N PHE A 18 1.51 4.99 -9.34
CA PHE A 18 0.48 4.62 -8.38
C PHE A 18 -0.84 5.31 -8.68
N VAL A 19 -1.89 4.87 -8.02
CA VAL A 19 -3.23 5.43 -8.16
C VAL A 19 -3.76 5.81 -6.78
N HIS A 20 -4.34 7.00 -6.67
CA HIS A 20 -5.11 7.41 -5.51
C HIS A 20 -6.60 7.26 -5.80
N LEU A 21 -7.31 6.54 -4.94
CA LEU A 21 -8.76 6.45 -4.96
C LEU A 21 -9.32 7.44 -3.95
N GLY A 22 -10.12 8.40 -4.42
CA GLY A 22 -10.66 9.45 -3.59
C GLY A 22 -12.18 9.41 -3.48
N ARG A 23 -12.74 10.39 -2.78
CA ARG A 23 -14.18 10.58 -2.66
C ARG A 23 -14.84 10.71 -4.02
N GLY A 24 -16.11 10.29 -4.12
CA GLY A 24 -16.86 10.37 -5.37
C GLY A 24 -16.40 9.41 -6.42
N SER A 25 -15.77 8.31 -6.02
CA SER A 25 -15.24 7.28 -6.92
C SER A 25 -14.17 7.81 -7.89
N VAL A 26 -13.41 8.82 -7.48
CA VAL A 26 -12.30 9.37 -8.26
C VAL A 26 -11.13 8.40 -8.23
N ALA A 27 -10.49 8.19 -9.38
CA ALA A 27 -9.20 7.52 -9.50
C ALA A 27 -8.20 8.51 -10.11
N MET A 28 -7.19 8.88 -9.33
CA MET A 28 -6.17 9.85 -9.71
C MET A 28 -4.85 9.13 -9.95
N ILE A 29 -4.30 9.25 -11.14
CA ILE A 29 -3.00 8.68 -11.46
C ILE A 29 -1.90 9.59 -10.93
N LEU A 30 -0.87 9.01 -10.32
CA LEU A 30 0.23 9.71 -9.65
C LEU A 30 1.55 9.42 -10.40
N PRO A 31 1.81 10.06 -11.56
CA PRO A 31 2.98 9.71 -12.38
C PRO A 31 4.32 10.04 -11.73
N ASP A 32 4.35 11.01 -10.81
CA ASP A 32 5.58 11.53 -10.23
C ASP A 32 5.79 11.09 -8.77
N PHE A 33 5.01 10.12 -8.29
CA PHE A 33 5.13 9.68 -6.90
C PHE A 33 6.40 8.87 -6.68
N GLU A 34 7.15 9.24 -5.65
CA GLU A 34 8.31 8.50 -5.15
C GLU A 34 8.22 8.34 -3.64
N TRP A 35 8.82 7.28 -3.11
CA TRP A 35 8.89 7.06 -1.66
C TRP A 35 10.00 7.91 -1.03
N SER A 36 9.78 9.21 -1.02
CA SER A 36 10.61 10.18 -0.32
C SER A 36 9.75 11.02 0.60
N ALA A 37 10.34 11.62 1.63
CA ALA A 37 9.61 12.47 2.55
C ALA A 37 8.91 13.63 1.82
N GLU A 38 9.57 14.21 0.83
CA GLU A 38 9.04 15.31 0.03
C GLU A 38 7.82 14.91 -0.79
N HIS A 39 7.91 13.78 -1.51
CA HIS A 39 6.82 13.29 -2.36
C HIS A 39 5.64 12.78 -1.54
N VAL A 40 5.90 12.10 -0.43
CA VAL A 40 4.85 11.65 0.48
C VAL A 40 4.08 12.84 1.06
N GLU A 41 4.79 13.89 1.50
CA GLU A 41 4.16 15.08 2.03
C GLU A 41 3.36 15.84 0.96
N ALA A 42 3.89 15.95 -0.25
CA ALA A 42 3.17 16.58 -1.37
C ALA A 42 1.90 15.80 -1.72
N TYR A 43 1.97 14.48 -1.73
CA TYR A 43 0.81 13.62 -1.94
C TYR A 43 -0.25 13.82 -0.84
N ARG A 44 0.17 13.81 0.43
CA ARG A 44 -0.74 14.01 1.56
C ARG A 44 -1.48 15.33 1.47
N ARG A 45 -0.80 16.42 1.10
CA ARG A 45 -1.44 17.72 0.90
C ARG A 45 -2.42 17.70 -0.26
N ARG A 46 -2.04 17.09 -1.38
CA ARG A 46 -2.88 17.01 -2.57
C ARG A 46 -4.20 16.30 -2.34
N VAL A 47 -4.20 15.25 -1.51
CA VAL A 47 -5.38 14.41 -1.25
C VAL A 47 -6.02 14.67 0.11
N ALA A 48 -5.60 15.70 0.84
CA ALA A 48 -6.06 15.98 2.20
C ALA A 48 -7.58 16.12 2.31
N ALA A 49 -8.25 16.61 1.26
CA ALA A 49 -9.70 16.76 1.25
C ALA A 49 -10.45 15.42 1.31
N ASP A 50 -9.82 14.32 0.90
CA ASP A 50 -10.42 12.99 0.96
C ASP A 50 -10.38 12.38 2.37
N GLY A 51 -9.49 12.87 3.24
CA GLY A 51 -9.37 12.41 4.62
C GLY A 51 -9.20 10.90 4.71
N GLU A 52 -10.00 10.29 5.57
CA GLU A 52 -9.94 8.84 5.81
C GLU A 52 -10.49 8.00 4.65
N GLU A 53 -11.19 8.60 3.70
CA GLU A 53 -11.74 7.89 2.55
C GLU A 53 -10.73 7.68 1.42
N GLY A 54 -9.62 8.41 1.44
CA GLY A 54 -8.56 8.28 0.44
C GLY A 54 -7.79 6.97 0.58
N ARG A 55 -7.47 6.33 -0.55
CA ARG A 55 -6.67 5.10 -0.59
C ARG A 55 -5.61 5.17 -1.67
N LEU A 56 -4.42 4.71 -1.33
CA LEU A 56 -3.33 4.54 -2.29
C LEU A 56 -3.33 3.11 -2.82
N VAL A 57 -3.28 2.97 -4.14
CA VAL A 57 -3.13 1.68 -4.81
C VAL A 57 -1.74 1.62 -5.42
N CYS A 58 -0.96 0.62 -5.02
CA CYS A 58 0.40 0.45 -5.54
C CYS A 58 0.79 -1.01 -5.61
N VAL A 59 1.73 -1.32 -6.50
CA VAL A 59 2.43 -2.59 -6.52
C VAL A 59 3.86 -2.34 -6.06
N MET A 60 4.30 -3.14 -5.10
CA MET A 60 5.64 -3.00 -4.52
C MET A 60 6.38 -4.32 -4.52
N GLU A 61 7.70 -4.22 -4.71
CA GLU A 61 8.59 -5.36 -4.53
C GLU A 61 8.65 -5.76 -3.06
N GLN A 62 8.54 -7.06 -2.83
CA GLN A 62 8.71 -7.66 -1.51
C GLN A 62 9.99 -8.51 -1.57
N ASP A 63 11.13 -7.87 -1.34
CA ASP A 63 12.44 -8.51 -1.49
C ASP A 63 13.01 -9.02 -0.17
N ALA A 64 12.62 -8.41 0.94
CA ALA A 64 13.12 -8.74 2.27
C ALA A 64 12.02 -8.65 3.30
N THR A 65 12.15 -9.44 4.35
CA THR A 65 11.31 -9.34 5.55
C THR A 65 11.34 -7.91 6.09
N TRP A 66 10.19 -7.38 6.45
CA TRP A 66 10.06 -6.02 6.94
C TRP A 66 10.80 -5.84 8.27
N ASP A 67 11.34 -4.66 8.47
CA ASP A 67 12.09 -4.30 9.68
C ASP A 67 11.23 -3.65 10.77
N GLY A 68 9.94 -3.53 10.54
CA GLY A 68 9.01 -2.91 11.49
C GLY A 68 7.58 -3.32 11.28
N TRP A 69 6.74 -2.84 12.18
CA TRP A 69 5.29 -2.96 12.12
C TRP A 69 4.69 -1.66 11.62
N GLU A 70 3.54 -1.77 10.96
CA GLU A 70 2.72 -0.60 10.65
C GLU A 70 1.25 -0.87 10.89
N ARG A 71 0.47 0.20 11.07
CA ARG A 71 -0.99 0.13 11.14
C ARG A 71 -1.61 1.34 10.48
N HIS A 72 -2.83 1.17 10.01
CA HIS A 72 -3.58 2.20 9.30
C HIS A 72 -4.86 2.53 10.05
N PRO A 73 -4.86 3.60 10.87
CA PRO A 73 -6.05 3.97 11.65
C PRO A 73 -7.26 4.39 10.80
N ALA A 74 -7.02 4.89 9.58
CA ALA A 74 -8.08 5.40 8.71
C ALA A 74 -8.98 4.31 8.13
N GLY A 75 -8.52 3.07 8.02
CA GLY A 75 -9.34 2.00 7.45
C GLY A 75 -8.58 0.70 7.23
N ALA A 76 -9.26 -0.25 6.60
CA ALA A 76 -8.71 -1.55 6.30
C ALA A 76 -7.85 -1.51 5.03
N GLU A 77 -6.77 -2.26 5.03
CA GLU A 77 -5.86 -2.42 3.90
C GLU A 77 -6.07 -3.76 3.22
N VAL A 78 -6.16 -3.76 1.90
CA VAL A 78 -6.14 -4.99 1.10
C VAL A 78 -4.71 -5.26 0.64
N VAL A 79 -4.25 -6.49 0.82
CA VAL A 79 -2.96 -6.97 0.32
C VAL A 79 -3.23 -8.16 -0.61
N PHE A 80 -2.71 -8.08 -1.83
CA PHE A 80 -2.84 -9.14 -2.84
C PHE A 80 -1.46 -9.55 -3.33
N LEU A 81 -1.12 -10.83 -3.19
CA LEU A 81 0.18 -11.31 -3.65
C LEU A 81 0.13 -11.68 -5.14
N ILE A 82 0.99 -11.04 -5.92
CA ILE A 82 1.13 -11.29 -7.36
C ILE A 82 2.11 -12.43 -7.61
N SER A 83 3.26 -12.38 -6.92
CA SER A 83 4.32 -13.39 -7.06
C SER A 83 5.11 -13.52 -5.77
N GLY A 84 5.87 -14.61 -5.64
CA GLY A 84 6.64 -14.89 -4.44
C GLY A 84 5.83 -15.62 -3.37
N ARG A 85 6.30 -15.55 -2.13
CA ARG A 85 5.60 -16.13 -0.96
C ARG A 85 5.87 -15.26 0.26
N VAL A 86 4.81 -14.81 0.90
CA VAL A 86 4.87 -13.87 2.02
C VAL A 86 3.91 -14.30 3.13
N ASP A 87 4.36 -14.21 4.38
CA ASP A 87 3.48 -14.27 5.53
C ASP A 87 3.20 -12.85 6.00
N VAL A 88 1.94 -12.46 6.09
CA VAL A 88 1.55 -11.25 6.79
C VAL A 88 1.23 -11.62 8.22
N VAL A 89 1.87 -10.97 9.17
CA VAL A 89 1.70 -11.23 10.59
C VAL A 89 0.92 -10.08 11.20
N GLN A 90 -0.24 -10.40 11.78
CA GLN A 90 -1.10 -9.42 12.47
C GLN A 90 -1.00 -9.62 13.98
N GLU A 91 -1.05 -8.52 14.74
CA GLU A 91 -1.18 -8.56 16.18
C GLU A 91 -2.66 -8.43 16.54
N LEU A 92 -3.26 -9.54 16.95
CA LEU A 92 -4.66 -9.62 17.33
C LEU A 92 -4.78 -10.09 18.78
N ALA A 93 -5.45 -9.30 19.62
CA ALA A 93 -5.65 -9.61 21.03
C ALA A 93 -4.34 -9.97 21.78
N GLY A 94 -3.25 -9.28 21.45
CA GLY A 94 -1.94 -9.47 22.07
C GLY A 94 -1.16 -10.69 21.57
N ALA A 95 -1.65 -11.38 20.53
CA ALA A 95 -0.99 -12.54 19.95
C ALA A 95 -0.74 -12.35 18.45
N GLU A 96 0.30 -13.01 17.94
CA GLU A 96 0.58 -13.02 16.51
C GLU A 96 -0.39 -13.95 15.79
N HIS A 97 -0.98 -13.43 14.70
CA HIS A 97 -1.79 -14.20 13.78
C HIS A 97 -1.12 -14.16 12.40
N VAL A 98 -0.71 -15.31 11.90
CA VAL A 98 0.03 -15.44 10.64
C VAL A 98 -0.92 -15.78 9.51
N VAL A 99 -0.90 -14.96 8.45
CA VAL A 99 -1.62 -15.20 7.21
C VAL A 99 -0.62 -15.51 6.12
N GLU A 100 -0.60 -16.76 5.67
CA GLU A 100 0.26 -17.18 4.56
C GLU A 100 -0.37 -16.75 3.24
N LEU A 101 0.39 -16.03 2.42
CA LEU A 101 -0.04 -15.62 1.08
C LEU A 101 0.78 -16.32 0.00
N ARG A 102 0.07 -16.86 -0.97
CA ARG A 102 0.60 -17.41 -2.22
C ARG A 102 0.11 -16.57 -3.39
N PRO A 103 0.76 -16.64 -4.57
CA PRO A 103 0.33 -15.90 -5.74
C PRO A 103 -1.15 -16.09 -6.06
N GLY A 104 -1.85 -14.96 -6.26
CA GLY A 104 -3.29 -14.94 -6.50
C GLY A 104 -4.16 -14.86 -5.27
N GLU A 105 -3.58 -14.93 -4.08
CA GLU A 105 -4.31 -14.82 -2.83
C GLU A 105 -4.26 -13.41 -2.26
N ALA A 106 -5.33 -13.02 -1.57
CA ALA A 106 -5.43 -11.74 -0.91
C ALA A 106 -5.81 -11.90 0.57
N MET A 107 -5.50 -10.86 1.35
CA MET A 107 -5.92 -10.77 2.74
C MET A 107 -6.26 -9.32 3.07
N VAL A 108 -6.92 -9.11 4.20
CA VAL A 108 -7.27 -7.77 4.69
C VAL A 108 -6.65 -7.57 6.06
N ASN A 109 -5.90 -6.47 6.19
CA ASN A 109 -5.50 -5.96 7.49
C ASN A 109 -6.61 -5.04 7.99
N PRO A 110 -7.30 -5.37 9.10
CA PRO A 110 -8.33 -4.49 9.63
C PRO A 110 -7.77 -3.12 10.03
N ALA A 111 -8.63 -2.13 10.08
CA ALA A 111 -8.24 -0.81 10.54
C ALA A 111 -7.54 -0.88 11.89
N ASN A 112 -6.45 -0.15 12.03
CA ASN A 112 -5.73 0.02 13.29
C ASN A 112 -5.10 -1.26 13.87
N VAL A 113 -4.94 -2.31 13.07
CA VAL A 113 -4.27 -3.55 13.48
C VAL A 113 -2.80 -3.50 13.05
N TRP A 114 -1.90 -3.69 14.02
CA TRP A 114 -0.48 -3.80 13.74
C TRP A 114 -0.19 -5.01 12.88
N HIS A 115 0.56 -4.82 11.79
CA HIS A 115 0.99 -5.90 10.91
C HIS A 115 2.42 -5.70 10.44
N THR A 116 3.04 -6.81 10.10
CA THR A 116 4.37 -6.85 9.47
C THR A 116 4.37 -7.97 8.42
N ALA A 117 5.45 -8.13 7.69
CA ALA A 117 5.55 -9.15 6.66
C ALA A 117 6.89 -9.89 6.73
N ARG A 118 6.82 -11.20 6.59
CA ARG A 118 8.00 -12.08 6.45
C ARG A 118 8.05 -12.59 5.03
N VAL A 119 9.11 -12.28 4.32
CA VAL A 119 9.29 -12.67 2.91
C VAL A 119 10.04 -13.98 2.84
N HIS A 120 9.37 -15.03 2.36
CA HIS A 120 9.99 -16.34 2.15
C HIS A 120 10.56 -16.46 0.75
N GLU A 121 9.83 -15.97 -0.26
CA GLU A 121 10.30 -15.88 -1.64
C GLU A 121 10.03 -14.47 -2.14
N PRO A 122 11.05 -13.77 -2.69
CA PRO A 122 10.85 -12.43 -3.24
C PRO A 122 9.81 -12.39 -4.35
N GLY A 123 9.07 -11.29 -4.45
CA GLY A 123 8.07 -11.12 -5.46
C GLY A 123 7.39 -9.76 -5.38
N LEU A 124 6.18 -9.68 -5.93
CA LEU A 124 5.39 -8.47 -6.03
C LEU A 124 4.08 -8.61 -5.26
N ALA A 125 3.67 -7.55 -4.60
CA ALA A 125 2.36 -7.46 -3.94
C ALA A 125 1.66 -6.16 -4.31
N LEU A 126 0.33 -6.23 -4.44
CA LEU A 126 -0.52 -5.07 -4.61
C LEU A 126 -1.12 -4.69 -3.27
N PHE A 127 -1.08 -3.41 -2.97
CA PHE A 127 -1.63 -2.83 -1.74
C PHE A 127 -2.70 -1.81 -2.08
N ILE A 128 -3.82 -1.86 -1.36
CA ILE A 128 -4.83 -0.79 -1.36
C ILE A 128 -4.90 -0.31 0.08
N THR A 129 -4.34 0.88 0.33
CA THR A 129 -4.03 1.34 1.68
C THR A 129 -4.67 2.70 1.98
N PRO A 130 -5.53 2.80 3.01
CA PRO A 130 -5.95 4.09 3.55
C PRO A 130 -4.83 4.67 4.41
N GLY A 131 -3.94 5.44 3.79
CA GLY A 131 -2.67 5.87 4.40
C GLY A 131 -2.74 7.02 5.40
N GLU A 132 -3.90 7.68 5.54
CA GLU A 132 -4.03 8.82 6.46
C GLU A 132 -3.74 8.39 7.90
N GLY A 133 -2.74 9.01 8.51
CA GLY A 133 -2.37 8.73 9.89
C GLY A 133 -1.64 7.39 10.12
N THR A 134 -1.07 6.79 9.09
CA THR A 134 -0.29 5.55 9.22
C THR A 134 0.78 5.69 10.30
N GLU A 135 0.86 4.70 11.16
CA GLU A 135 1.82 4.64 12.26
C GLU A 135 2.79 3.48 12.09
N HIS A 136 4.00 3.65 12.62
CA HIS A 136 5.08 2.66 12.56
C HIS A 136 5.59 2.33 13.95
N ARG A 137 6.07 1.10 14.13
CA ARG A 137 6.63 0.59 15.38
C ARG A 137 7.79 -0.36 15.04
N PRO A 138 8.92 -0.32 15.77
CA PRO A 138 10.00 -1.28 15.56
C PRO A 138 9.56 -2.71 15.93
N LEU A 139 10.23 -3.73 15.37
CA LEU A 139 9.94 -5.13 15.65
C LEU A 139 10.22 -5.51 17.10
N ALA A 140 11.23 -4.91 17.72
CA ALA A 140 11.62 -5.18 19.10
C ALA A 140 11.67 -3.89 19.92
#